data_b3be0273525d064b956dbcc12934af5b
#
_entry.id   b3be0273525d064b956dbcc12934af5b
#
_cell.length_a   1.000
_cell.length_b   1.000
_cell.length_c   1.000
_cell.angle_alpha   90.00
_cell.angle_beta   90.00
_cell.angle_gamma   90.00
#
_symmetry.space_group_name_H-M   'P 1'
#
loop_
_entity.id
_entity.type
_entity.pdbx_description
1 polymer ?
#
loop_
_entity_poly.entity_id
_entity_poly.type
_entity_poly.pdbx_seq_one_letter_code
_entity_poly.pdbx_strand_id
1 'polypeptide(L)'
;LNNYKPSLAVIEKIFVSASGESALKLGMARGVALNVIASKKNIQIKELAARFVKKAITGSGAADKNQIKFMIEKLLAKRVDKLDASDALAIAIAGSNSKNKKLNPYNVVTKPQKKNINNNLINAINRALNKS
;
A
#
# COMPACT_ATOMS: atom_id res chain seq x y z
N LEU A 1 -15.36 -5.97 11.00
CA LEU A 1 -15.79 -4.67 10.48
C LEU A 1 -17.14 -4.23 11.08
N ASN A 2 -18.08 -5.15 11.22
CA ASN A 2 -19.42 -4.81 11.70
C ASN A 2 -19.45 -4.28 13.14
N ASN A 3 -18.59 -4.80 14.02
CA ASN A 3 -18.57 -4.42 15.45
C ASN A 3 -17.93 -3.05 15.69
N TYR A 4 -16.90 -2.70 14.93
CA TYR A 4 -16.09 -1.49 15.17
C TYR A 4 -16.40 -0.33 14.22
N LYS A 5 -17.13 -0.58 13.12
CA LYS A 5 -17.53 0.41 12.09
C LYS A 5 -16.39 1.38 11.73
N PRO A 6 -15.21 0.88 11.27
CA PRO A 6 -14.09 1.76 10.97
C PRO A 6 -14.45 2.70 9.82
N SER A 7 -13.94 3.92 9.86
CA SER A 7 -14.08 4.90 8.78
C SER A 7 -12.91 4.86 7.79
N LEU A 8 -11.79 4.25 8.20
CA LEU A 8 -10.57 4.16 7.40
C LEU A 8 -10.00 2.73 7.47
N ALA A 9 -9.68 2.16 6.34
CA ALA A 9 -8.86 0.97 6.19
C ALA A 9 -7.53 1.34 5.54
N VAL A 10 -6.44 0.89 6.13
CA VAL A 10 -5.09 1.14 5.61
C VAL A 10 -4.46 -0.17 5.21
N ILE A 11 -3.89 -0.22 4.02
CA ILE A 11 -3.29 -1.42 3.45
C ILE A 11 -1.86 -1.08 3.02
N GLU A 12 -0.93 -2.00 3.27
CA GLU A 12 0.43 -1.86 2.79
C GLU A 12 0.49 -2.03 1.27
N LYS A 13 1.25 -1.17 0.61
CA LYS A 13 1.52 -1.29 -0.82
C LYS A 13 2.48 -2.44 -1.08
N ILE A 14 2.07 -3.42 -1.89
CA ILE A 14 2.90 -4.56 -2.23
C ILE A 14 3.94 -4.16 -3.28
N PHE A 15 5.19 -4.54 -3.06
CA PHE A 15 6.24 -4.57 -4.06
C PHE A 15 6.51 -6.03 -4.45
N VAL A 16 6.38 -6.33 -5.73
CA VAL A 16 6.64 -7.67 -6.26
C VAL A 16 8.14 -7.82 -6.45
N SER A 17 8.83 -8.35 -5.44
CA SER A 17 10.25 -8.76 -5.54
C SER A 17 10.45 -10.25 -5.33
N ALA A 18 9.38 -10.97 -4.96
CA ALA A 18 9.39 -12.40 -4.67
C ALA A 18 9.11 -13.25 -5.91
N SER A 19 9.18 -14.58 -5.77
CA SER A 19 8.78 -15.52 -6.83
C SER A 19 7.37 -15.21 -7.33
N GLY A 20 7.09 -15.46 -8.60
CA GLY A 20 5.79 -15.19 -9.23
C GLY A 20 4.63 -15.84 -8.47
N GLU A 21 4.83 -17.04 -7.93
CA GLU A 21 3.82 -17.76 -7.15
C GLU A 21 3.47 -17.06 -5.83
N SER A 22 4.47 -16.62 -5.08
CA SER A 22 4.26 -15.87 -3.84
C SER A 22 3.57 -14.53 -4.10
N ALA A 23 3.95 -13.85 -5.18
CA ALA A 23 3.32 -12.60 -5.59
C ALA A 23 1.85 -12.81 -5.97
N LEU A 24 1.54 -13.91 -6.67
CA LEU A 24 0.17 -14.26 -7.03
C LEU A 24 -0.69 -14.53 -5.78
N LYS A 25 -0.23 -15.38 -4.86
CA LYS A 25 -0.93 -15.71 -3.62
C LYS A 25 -1.20 -14.44 -2.79
N LEU A 26 -0.21 -13.57 -2.65
CA LEU A 26 -0.34 -12.31 -1.93
C LEU A 26 -1.32 -11.36 -2.63
N GLY A 27 -1.27 -11.28 -3.96
CA GLY A 27 -2.19 -10.50 -4.78
C GLY A 27 -3.65 -10.95 -4.63
N MET A 28 -3.89 -12.28 -4.64
CA MET A 28 -5.22 -12.86 -4.43
C MET A 28 -5.77 -12.54 -3.02
N ALA A 29 -4.98 -12.77 -1.98
CA ALA A 29 -5.36 -12.44 -0.61
C ALA A 29 -5.69 -10.96 -0.44
N ARG A 30 -4.86 -10.09 -1.04
CA ARG A 30 -5.09 -8.64 -1.06
C ARG A 30 -6.39 -8.28 -1.80
N GLY A 31 -6.64 -8.87 -2.96
CA GLY A 31 -7.84 -8.64 -3.75
C GLY A 31 -9.12 -8.97 -2.96
N VAL A 32 -9.14 -10.09 -2.26
CA VAL A 32 -10.25 -10.48 -1.38
C VAL A 32 -10.45 -9.47 -0.25
N ALA A 33 -9.38 -9.09 0.44
CA ALA A 33 -9.45 -8.10 1.52
C ALA A 33 -9.99 -6.74 1.03
N LEU A 34 -9.50 -6.26 -0.11
CA LEU A 34 -9.97 -5.02 -0.74
C LEU A 34 -11.44 -5.09 -1.12
N ASN A 35 -11.89 -6.20 -1.71
CA ASN A 35 -13.28 -6.39 -2.10
C ASN A 35 -14.22 -6.35 -0.88
N VAL A 36 -13.86 -7.05 0.21
CA VAL A 36 -14.64 -7.04 1.47
C VAL A 36 -14.71 -5.63 2.06
N ILE A 37 -13.63 -4.87 2.03
CA ILE A 37 -13.60 -3.50 2.56
C ILE A 37 -14.43 -2.57 1.65
N ALA A 38 -14.26 -2.66 0.34
CA ALA A 38 -14.94 -1.82 -0.65
C ALA A 38 -16.47 -2.06 -0.68
N SER A 39 -16.92 -3.28 -0.33
CA SER A 39 -18.34 -3.59 -0.20
C SER A 39 -19.03 -2.86 0.97
N LYS A 40 -18.27 -2.29 1.90
CA LYS A 40 -18.79 -1.52 3.03
C LYS A 40 -18.87 -0.04 2.65
N LYS A 41 -20.09 0.49 2.64
CA LYS A 41 -20.30 1.93 2.45
C LYS A 41 -19.61 2.69 3.60
N ASN A 42 -18.94 3.78 3.33
CA ASN A 42 -18.30 4.68 4.29
C ASN A 42 -16.93 4.25 4.86
N ILE A 43 -16.26 3.24 4.32
CA ILE A 43 -14.86 2.96 4.65
C ILE A 43 -13.96 3.55 3.57
N GLN A 44 -13.11 4.50 3.94
CA GLN A 44 -12.05 4.98 3.04
C GLN A 44 -10.92 3.96 2.99
N ILE A 45 -10.38 3.71 1.80
CA ILE A 45 -9.21 2.83 1.64
C ILE A 45 -7.98 3.68 1.33
N LYS A 46 -6.90 3.44 2.04
CA LYS A 46 -5.62 4.11 1.88
C LYS A 46 -4.50 3.10 1.72
N GLU A 47 -3.61 3.34 0.77
CA GLU A 47 -2.42 2.53 0.58
C GLU A 47 -1.18 3.29 1.03
N LEU A 48 -0.33 2.63 1.82
CA LEU A 48 0.92 3.19 2.30
C LEU A 48 2.10 2.27 1.92
N ALA A 49 3.19 2.88 1.47
CA ALA A 49 4.43 2.14 1.25
C ALA A 49 5.09 1.79 2.59
N ALA A 50 5.71 0.61 2.69
CA ALA A 50 6.42 0.15 3.89
C ALA A 50 7.41 1.20 4.43
N ARG A 51 8.20 1.81 3.55
CA ARG A 51 9.16 2.85 3.93
C ARG A 51 8.50 4.08 4.56
N PHE A 52 7.30 4.44 4.09
CA PHE A 52 6.54 5.54 4.67
C PHE A 52 6.05 5.19 6.08
N VAL A 53 5.52 3.97 6.28
CA VAL A 53 5.08 3.48 7.59
C VAL A 53 6.24 3.50 8.58
N LYS A 54 7.39 2.92 8.21
CA LYS A 54 8.60 2.93 9.02
C LYS A 54 8.99 4.33 9.44
N LYS A 55 9.07 5.26 8.49
CA LYS A 55 9.42 6.66 8.76
C LYS A 55 8.41 7.36 9.66
N ALA A 56 7.12 7.08 9.49
CA ALA A 56 6.06 7.69 10.31
C ALA A 56 6.12 7.25 11.77
N ILE A 57 6.55 6.02 12.03
CA ILE A 57 6.59 5.44 13.40
C ILE A 57 7.91 5.74 14.09
N THR A 58 9.04 5.61 13.41
CA THR A 58 10.38 5.64 14.01
C THR A 58 11.21 6.87 13.62
N GLY A 59 10.71 7.69 12.69
CA GLY A 59 11.50 8.76 12.06
C GLY A 59 12.43 8.27 10.94
N SER A 60 12.70 6.96 10.82
CA SER A 60 13.59 6.36 9.82
C SER A 60 12.86 5.38 8.91
N GLY A 61 13.01 5.55 7.59
CA GLY A 61 12.45 4.60 6.62
C GLY A 61 13.21 3.28 6.52
N ALA A 62 14.36 3.15 7.18
CA ALA A 62 15.21 1.95 7.22
C ALA A 62 15.05 1.13 8.51
N ALA A 63 14.15 1.55 9.42
CA ALA A 63 13.92 0.87 10.70
C ALA A 63 13.61 -0.62 10.51
N ASP A 64 14.13 -1.45 11.40
CA ASP A 64 13.82 -2.87 11.47
C ASP A 64 12.51 -3.16 12.24
N LYS A 65 12.08 -4.41 12.22
CA LYS A 65 10.81 -4.83 12.86
C LYS A 65 10.82 -4.65 14.39
N ASN A 66 11.96 -4.84 15.03
CA ASN A 66 12.07 -4.70 16.50
C ASN A 66 11.99 -3.24 16.91
N GLN A 67 12.62 -2.35 16.15
CA GLN A 67 12.50 -0.90 16.35
C GLN A 67 11.06 -0.42 16.19
N ILE A 68 10.35 -0.92 15.17
CA ILE A 68 8.93 -0.60 14.97
C ILE A 68 8.11 -1.10 16.16
N LYS A 69 8.28 -2.36 16.55
CA LYS A 69 7.58 -2.94 17.70
C LYS A 69 7.81 -2.12 18.97
N PHE A 70 9.07 -1.81 19.28
CA PHE A 70 9.42 -0.98 20.45
C PHE A 70 8.70 0.36 20.43
N MET A 71 8.69 1.06 19.28
CA MET A 71 8.01 2.33 19.15
C MET A 71 6.49 2.21 19.30
N ILE A 72 5.89 1.17 18.73
CA ILE A 72 4.44 0.90 18.89
C ILE A 72 4.08 0.65 20.35
N GLU A 73 4.86 -0.16 21.06
CA GLU A 73 4.65 -0.43 22.49
C GLU A 73 4.75 0.85 23.31
N LYS A 74 5.69 1.73 22.99
CA LYS A 74 5.82 3.04 23.64
C LYS A 74 4.65 3.97 23.34
N LEU A 75 4.24 4.07 22.08
CA LEU A 75 3.13 4.93 21.65
C LEU A 75 1.79 4.51 22.26
N LEU A 76 1.57 3.20 22.40
CA LEU A 76 0.31 2.67 22.93
C LEU A 76 0.32 2.40 24.42
N ALA A 77 1.48 2.55 25.09
CA ALA A 77 1.71 2.15 26.48
C ALA A 77 1.25 0.69 26.76
N LYS A 78 1.41 -0.17 25.78
CA LYS A 78 0.95 -1.57 25.81
C LYS A 78 1.98 -2.49 25.20
N ARG A 79 2.14 -3.68 25.76
CA ARG A 79 2.94 -4.77 25.18
C ARG A 79 2.24 -5.35 23.97
N VAL A 80 3.02 -5.70 22.94
CA VAL A 80 2.54 -6.33 21.70
C VAL A 80 3.34 -7.62 21.49
N ASP A 81 2.69 -8.76 21.70
CA ASP A 81 3.40 -10.05 21.73
C ASP A 81 3.83 -10.53 20.32
N LYS A 82 3.02 -10.24 19.30
CA LYS A 82 3.25 -10.71 17.94
C LYS A 82 3.76 -9.59 17.04
N LEU A 83 4.78 -9.88 16.22
CA LEU A 83 5.34 -8.94 15.23
C LEU A 83 4.29 -8.50 14.21
N ASP A 84 3.48 -9.43 13.71
CA ASP A 84 2.42 -9.11 12.74
C ASP A 84 1.37 -8.14 13.31
N ALA A 85 1.06 -8.27 14.60
CA ALA A 85 0.17 -7.31 15.27
C ALA A 85 0.82 -5.92 15.38
N SER A 86 2.13 -5.87 15.64
CA SER A 86 2.90 -4.62 15.64
C SER A 86 2.91 -3.97 14.26
N ASP A 87 3.12 -4.73 13.19
CA ASP A 87 3.09 -4.24 11.82
C ASP A 87 1.71 -3.67 11.46
N ALA A 88 0.64 -4.37 11.83
CA ALA A 88 -0.74 -3.89 11.61
C ALA A 88 -1.04 -2.59 12.35
N LEU A 89 -0.59 -2.47 13.62
CA LEU A 89 -0.74 -1.26 14.42
C LEU A 89 0.08 -0.10 13.84
N ALA A 90 1.30 -0.37 13.36
CA ALA A 90 2.13 0.63 12.70
C ALA A 90 1.46 1.21 11.45
N ILE A 91 0.88 0.35 10.62
CA ILE A 91 0.14 0.75 9.41
C ILE A 91 -1.08 1.59 9.78
N ALA A 92 -1.84 1.18 10.80
CA ALA A 92 -3.03 1.90 11.26
C ALA A 92 -2.68 3.30 11.79
N ILE A 93 -1.66 3.43 12.64
CA ILE A 93 -1.20 4.72 13.19
C ILE A 93 -0.65 5.62 12.08
N ALA A 94 0.20 5.09 11.21
CA ALA A 94 0.72 5.85 10.07
C ALA A 94 -0.39 6.35 9.14
N GLY A 95 -1.43 5.53 8.95
CA GLY A 95 -2.59 5.87 8.14
C GLY A 95 -3.43 6.98 8.74
N SER A 96 -3.69 6.93 10.05
CA SER A 96 -4.46 7.95 10.76
C SER A 96 -3.76 9.31 10.76
N ASN A 97 -2.43 9.32 10.89
CA ASN A 97 -1.62 10.54 10.94
C ASN A 97 -1.31 11.13 9.56
N SER A 98 -1.46 10.36 8.48
CA SER A 98 -1.15 10.87 7.15
C SER A 98 -2.27 11.76 6.63
N LYS A 99 -1.97 13.04 6.38
CA LYS A 99 -2.91 14.03 5.80
C LYS A 99 -3.62 13.47 4.57
N ASN A 100 -4.95 13.61 4.55
CA ASN A 100 -5.87 13.04 3.59
C ASN A 100 -5.54 13.40 2.14
N LYS A 101 -4.85 12.53 1.41
CA LYS A 101 -5.14 12.38 -0.02
C LYS A 101 -6.23 11.32 -0.11
N LYS A 102 -7.47 11.75 -0.36
CA LYS A 102 -8.59 10.85 -0.69
C LYS A 102 -8.15 10.01 -1.89
N LEU A 103 -7.82 8.74 -1.65
CA LEU A 103 -7.73 7.78 -2.74
C LEU A 103 -9.17 7.40 -3.08
N ASN A 104 -9.63 7.83 -4.26
CA ASN A 104 -10.84 7.31 -4.84
C ASN A 104 -10.62 5.80 -5.08
N PRO A 105 -11.43 4.89 -4.52
CA PRO A 105 -11.26 3.45 -4.69
C PRO A 105 -11.26 3.01 -6.16
N TYR A 106 -11.86 3.82 -7.04
CA TYR A 106 -11.84 3.61 -8.49
C TYR A 106 -10.53 4.09 -9.17
N ASN A 107 -9.66 4.85 -8.49
CA ASN A 107 -8.38 5.32 -9.04
C ASN A 107 -7.23 4.32 -8.86
N VAL A 108 -7.46 3.17 -8.24
CA VAL A 108 -6.45 2.11 -8.11
C VAL A 108 -6.13 1.46 -9.47
N VAL A 109 -7.00 1.58 -10.45
CA VAL A 109 -6.87 0.88 -11.75
C VAL A 109 -6.57 1.81 -12.93
N THR A 110 -6.72 3.14 -12.82
CA THR A 110 -6.80 3.99 -14.02
C THR A 110 -5.99 5.28 -14.03
N LYS A 111 -4.80 5.31 -13.45
CA LYS A 111 -3.80 6.20 -14.03
C LYS A 111 -2.85 5.34 -14.84
N PRO A 112 -2.99 5.31 -16.19
CA PRO A 112 -1.87 4.91 -17.00
C PRO A 112 -0.72 5.81 -16.55
N GLN A 113 0.34 5.22 -16.01
CA GLN A 113 1.59 5.96 -15.95
C GLN A 113 1.75 6.47 -17.38
N LYS A 114 1.88 7.77 -17.58
CA LYS A 114 2.46 8.31 -18.81
C LYS A 114 3.85 7.69 -18.86
N LYS A 115 3.94 6.46 -19.42
CA LYS A 115 5.20 5.98 -19.95
C LYS A 115 5.56 7.09 -20.93
N ASN A 116 6.66 7.77 -20.67
CA ASN A 116 7.38 8.48 -21.72
C ASN A 116 7.58 7.41 -22.80
N ILE A 117 6.66 7.39 -23.76
CA ILE A 117 6.82 6.57 -24.96
C ILE A 117 8.08 7.17 -25.56
N ASN A 118 9.13 6.39 -25.48
CA ASN A 118 10.44 6.81 -25.95
C ASN A 118 10.25 7.27 -27.40
N ASN A 119 10.49 8.54 -27.68
CA ASN A 119 10.30 9.13 -29.02
C ASN A 119 11.02 8.30 -30.09
N ASN A 120 12.06 7.56 -29.69
CA ASN A 120 12.77 6.62 -30.54
C ASN A 120 11.89 5.46 -31.03
N LEU A 121 10.94 4.97 -30.20
CA LEU A 121 10.01 3.91 -30.59
C LEU A 121 8.97 4.45 -31.59
N ILE A 122 8.44 5.62 -31.36
CA ILE A 122 7.48 6.27 -32.28
C ILE A 122 8.15 6.53 -33.62
N ASN A 123 9.39 7.02 -33.63
CA ASN A 123 10.15 7.26 -34.84
C ASN A 123 10.50 5.96 -35.58
N ALA A 124 10.76 4.86 -34.86
CA ALA A 124 10.98 3.54 -35.48
C ALA A 124 9.71 2.99 -36.14
N ILE A 125 8.55 3.11 -35.49
CA ILE A 125 7.26 2.69 -36.04
C ILE A 125 6.92 3.51 -37.31
N ASN A 126 7.07 4.83 -37.24
CA ASN A 126 6.79 5.70 -38.40
C ASN A 126 7.71 5.41 -39.59
N ARG A 127 8.98 5.06 -39.34
CA ARG A 127 9.91 4.63 -40.42
C ARG A 127 9.52 3.28 -41.05
N ALA A 128 8.95 2.39 -40.23
CA ALA A 128 8.49 1.08 -40.73
C ALA A 128 7.21 1.22 -41.58
N LEU A 129 6.28 2.08 -41.18
CA LEU A 129 5.02 2.31 -41.90
C LEU A 129 5.21 3.09 -43.22
N ASN A 130 6.22 3.94 -43.33
CA ASN A 130 6.49 4.73 -44.57
C ASN A 130 7.39 4.01 -45.59
N LYS A 131 7.69 2.73 -45.41
CA LYS A 131 8.45 1.90 -46.34
C LYS A 131 7.59 0.92 -47.14
N SER A 132 6.26 1.10 -47.12
CA SER A 132 5.32 0.31 -47.95
C SER A 132 4.83 1.12 -49.11
#